data_c80a484787506b7221d1c53abb4dc9cb
#
_entry.id   c80a484787506b7221d1c53abb4dc9cb
#
_cell.length_a   1.000
_cell.length_b   1.000
_cell.length_c   1.000
_cell.angle_alpha   90.00
_cell.angle_beta   90.00
_cell.angle_gamma   90.00
#
_symmetry.space_group_name_H-M   'P 1'
#
loop_
_entity.id
_entity.type
_entity.pdbx_description
1 polymer ?
#
loop_
_entity_poly.entity_id
_entity_poly.type
_entity_poly.pdbx_seq_one_letter_code
_entity_poly.pdbx_strand_id
1 'polypeptide(L)'
;IAADDYEGKVFVVDSENAALGERCLLMRGIQLREAGLSAAEIAAKLDEEKKDIRLFGLLDTLEYLKKGGRISSTVALAGGLLNIKPVIAVEDGKVAMVGKVRGPKAGAKLLRELMEKNPVDFQRFGCFAYTGLDNTTTVSFAEECGADFASFPVVSVGSTIGVHVGPGVTAVAYFAKG
;
A
#
# COMPACT_ATOMS: atom_id res chain seq x y z
N ILE A 1 -0.76 25.51 -5.95
CA ILE A 1 -1.49 26.78 -5.77
C ILE A 1 -1.30 27.30 -4.33
N ALA A 2 -1.77 26.62 -3.29
CA ALA A 2 -1.63 27.12 -1.92
C ALA A 2 -0.18 27.23 -1.43
N ALA A 3 0.73 26.42 -1.93
CA ALA A 3 2.16 26.47 -1.58
C ALA A 3 2.89 27.64 -2.23
N ASP A 4 2.37 28.17 -3.35
CA ASP A 4 3.02 29.23 -4.11
C ASP A 4 3.12 30.56 -3.31
N ASP A 5 2.15 30.78 -2.40
CA ASP A 5 2.12 31.92 -1.47
C ASP A 5 3.17 31.81 -0.34
N TYR A 6 3.83 30.65 -0.20
CA TYR A 6 4.75 30.32 0.90
C TYR A 6 6.09 29.78 0.36
N GLU A 7 6.65 30.46 -0.63
CA GLU A 7 7.91 30.07 -1.28
C GLU A 7 9.04 29.82 -0.25
N GLY A 8 9.72 28.70 -0.37
CA GLY A 8 10.76 28.26 0.54
C GLY A 8 10.32 27.78 1.93
N LYS A 9 9.02 27.77 2.22
CA LYS A 9 8.46 27.31 3.51
C LYS A 9 7.58 26.07 3.38
N VAL A 10 6.92 25.90 2.24
CA VAL A 10 6.01 24.77 1.97
C VAL A 10 6.48 24.02 0.75
N PHE A 11 6.70 22.73 0.89
CA PHE A 11 7.11 21.81 -0.16
C PHE A 11 6.03 20.76 -0.34
N VAL A 12 5.59 20.55 -1.57
CA VAL A 12 4.55 19.56 -1.91
C VAL A 12 5.23 18.37 -2.59
N VAL A 13 4.99 17.17 -2.06
CA VAL A 13 5.46 15.91 -2.65
C VAL A 13 4.25 15.12 -3.09
N ASP A 14 4.16 14.77 -4.36
CA ASP A 14 3.17 13.81 -4.85
C ASP A 14 3.65 12.40 -4.51
N SER A 15 2.92 11.75 -3.62
CA SER A 15 3.29 10.40 -3.16
C SER A 15 3.13 9.33 -4.24
N GLU A 16 2.33 9.60 -5.28
CA GLU A 16 1.88 8.59 -6.26
C GLU A 16 1.30 7.33 -5.59
N ASN A 17 0.83 7.49 -4.36
CA ASN A 17 0.32 6.43 -3.51
C ASN A 17 -0.92 6.88 -2.73
N ALA A 18 -1.49 5.96 -1.99
CA ALA A 18 -2.58 6.22 -1.07
C ALA A 18 -2.45 5.32 0.17
N ALA A 19 -3.15 5.68 1.24
CA ALA A 19 -3.24 4.90 2.48
C ALA A 19 -1.86 4.43 2.99
N LEU A 20 -1.53 3.15 2.83
CA LEU A 20 -0.31 2.55 3.37
C LEU A 20 0.96 3.12 2.70
N GLY A 21 0.94 3.27 1.39
CA GLY A 21 2.10 3.78 0.65
C GLY A 21 2.38 5.24 1.01
N GLU A 22 1.35 6.07 1.13
CA GLU A 22 1.45 7.44 1.64
C GLU A 22 1.96 7.47 3.09
N ARG A 23 1.48 6.53 3.94
CA ARG A 23 1.98 6.37 5.31
C ARG A 23 3.48 6.03 5.33
N CYS A 24 3.96 5.17 4.42
CA CYS A 24 5.39 4.87 4.31
C CYS A 24 6.21 6.14 4.06
N LEU A 25 5.78 6.98 3.11
CA LEU A 25 6.44 8.27 2.85
C LEU A 25 6.38 9.23 4.04
N LEU A 26 5.23 9.32 4.71
CA LEU A 26 5.08 10.17 5.90
C LEU A 26 6.06 9.74 7.00
N MET A 27 6.14 8.45 7.30
CA MET A 27 7.07 7.92 8.29
C MET A 27 8.54 8.13 7.88
N ARG A 28 8.83 8.02 6.58
CA ARG A 28 10.17 8.33 6.05
C ARG A 28 10.52 9.81 6.23
N GLY A 29 9.58 10.70 5.97
CA GLY A 29 9.75 12.15 6.22
C GLY A 29 10.05 12.46 7.69
N ILE A 30 9.39 11.75 8.62
CA ILE A 30 9.67 11.86 10.06
C ILE A 30 11.10 11.42 10.36
N GLN A 31 11.55 10.27 9.84
CA GLN A 31 12.92 9.78 10.03
C GLN A 31 13.97 10.77 9.50
N LEU A 32 13.75 11.34 8.32
CA LEU A 32 14.65 12.32 7.73
C LEU A 32 14.71 13.61 8.54
N ARG A 33 13.57 14.06 9.07
CA ARG A 33 13.52 15.21 9.98
C ARG A 33 14.29 14.94 11.27
N GLU A 34 14.14 13.78 11.86
CA GLU A 34 14.89 13.37 13.07
C GLU A 34 16.39 13.24 12.81
N ALA A 35 16.78 12.93 11.57
CA ALA A 35 18.17 12.97 11.12
C ALA A 35 18.69 14.39 10.87
N GLY A 36 17.85 15.43 11.04
CA GLY A 36 18.25 16.85 10.97
C GLY A 36 18.17 17.47 9.58
N LEU A 37 17.54 16.82 8.59
CA LEU A 37 17.38 17.38 7.26
C LEU A 37 16.39 18.56 7.26
N SER A 38 16.64 19.55 6.42
CA SER A 38 15.72 20.66 6.14
C SER A 38 14.48 20.19 5.37
N ALA A 39 13.40 20.98 5.38
CA ALA A 39 12.17 20.66 4.67
C ALA A 39 12.41 20.47 3.15
N ALA A 40 13.28 21.26 2.54
CA ALA A 40 13.64 21.14 1.13
C ALA A 40 14.36 19.80 0.83
N GLU A 41 15.33 19.43 1.67
CA GLU A 41 16.06 18.16 1.53
C GLU A 41 15.13 16.96 1.76
N ILE A 42 14.21 17.05 2.73
CA ILE A 42 13.21 16.01 2.97
C ILE A 42 12.32 15.85 1.73
N ALA A 43 11.80 16.94 1.18
CA ALA A 43 10.93 16.88 0.00
C ALA A 43 11.66 16.24 -1.20
N ALA A 44 12.90 16.64 -1.46
CA ALA A 44 13.71 16.07 -2.52
C ALA A 44 13.96 14.57 -2.32
N LYS A 45 14.29 14.17 -1.08
CA LYS A 45 14.48 12.74 -0.73
C LYS A 45 13.22 11.92 -0.89
N LEU A 46 12.08 12.42 -0.44
CA LEU A 46 10.80 11.72 -0.58
C LEU A 46 10.40 11.57 -2.04
N ASP A 47 10.65 12.57 -2.87
CA ASP A 47 10.37 12.51 -4.31
C ASP A 47 11.28 11.51 -5.05
N GLU A 48 12.53 11.34 -4.57
CA GLU A 48 13.44 10.30 -5.04
C GLU A 48 13.00 8.89 -4.60
N GLU A 49 12.68 8.73 -3.30
CA GLU A 49 12.46 7.42 -2.67
C GLU A 49 11.05 6.86 -2.87
N LYS A 50 10.04 7.67 -3.26
CA LYS A 50 8.65 7.23 -3.47
C LYS A 50 8.52 6.06 -4.46
N LYS A 51 9.39 6.02 -5.46
CA LYS A 51 9.45 4.95 -6.49
C LYS A 51 9.85 3.57 -5.93
N ASP A 52 10.47 3.53 -4.74
CA ASP A 52 10.85 2.29 -4.08
C ASP A 52 9.68 1.68 -3.31
N ILE A 53 8.59 2.41 -3.12
CA ILE A 53 7.44 1.90 -2.40
C ILE A 53 6.75 0.81 -3.20
N ARG A 54 6.46 -0.28 -2.52
CA ARG A 54 5.58 -1.35 -3.02
C ARG A 54 4.35 -1.41 -2.14
N LEU A 55 3.20 -1.42 -2.76
CA LEU A 55 1.91 -1.63 -2.12
C LEU A 55 1.20 -2.75 -2.84
N PHE A 56 0.89 -3.82 -2.10
CA PHE A 56 0.12 -4.96 -2.58
C PHE A 56 -1.11 -5.17 -1.70
N GLY A 57 -2.24 -5.52 -2.31
CA GLY A 57 -3.48 -5.81 -1.59
C GLY A 57 -4.20 -7.02 -2.15
N LEU A 58 -4.52 -7.96 -1.28
CA LEU A 58 -5.43 -9.07 -1.55
C LEU A 58 -6.84 -8.63 -1.19
N LEU A 59 -7.73 -8.60 -2.16
CA LEU A 59 -9.11 -8.15 -2.00
C LEU A 59 -10.08 -9.33 -2.03
N ASP A 60 -11.22 -9.13 -1.41
CA ASP A 60 -12.33 -10.07 -1.51
C ASP A 60 -12.98 -10.04 -2.90
N THR A 61 -13.09 -8.85 -3.48
CA THR A 61 -13.71 -8.61 -4.79
C THR A 61 -13.21 -7.29 -5.39
N LEU A 62 -13.28 -7.15 -6.73
CA LEU A 62 -13.03 -5.88 -7.43
C LEU A 62 -14.29 -5.00 -7.51
N GLU A 63 -15.41 -5.44 -7.00
CA GLU A 63 -16.69 -4.76 -7.17
C GLU A 63 -16.64 -3.32 -6.62
N TYR A 64 -16.05 -3.13 -5.46
CA TYR A 64 -15.92 -1.82 -4.83
C TYR A 64 -15.01 -0.88 -5.63
N LEU A 65 -13.85 -1.34 -6.09
CA LEU A 65 -12.95 -0.56 -6.95
C LEU A 65 -13.62 -0.17 -8.27
N LYS A 66 -14.40 -1.09 -8.86
CA LYS A 66 -15.14 -0.84 -10.09
C LYS A 66 -16.24 0.20 -9.87
N LYS A 67 -17.08 0.03 -8.84
CA LYS A 67 -18.13 0.98 -8.47
C LYS A 67 -17.57 2.36 -8.14
N GLY A 68 -16.41 2.39 -7.47
CA GLY A 68 -15.70 3.62 -7.11
C GLY A 68 -14.93 4.26 -8.27
N GLY A 69 -14.87 3.65 -9.46
CA GLY A 69 -14.12 4.17 -10.61
C GLY A 69 -12.60 4.18 -10.43
N ARG A 70 -12.05 3.36 -9.51
CA ARG A 70 -10.60 3.26 -9.21
C ARG A 70 -9.90 2.13 -9.94
N ILE A 71 -10.64 1.36 -10.73
CA ILE A 71 -10.09 0.39 -11.67
C ILE A 71 -10.83 0.51 -13.00
N SER A 72 -10.11 0.38 -14.12
CA SER A 72 -10.75 0.50 -15.43
C SER A 72 -11.74 -0.66 -15.66
N SER A 73 -12.82 -0.38 -16.37
CA SER A 73 -13.84 -1.38 -16.75
C SER A 73 -13.29 -2.50 -17.65
N THR A 74 -12.13 -2.28 -18.27
CA THR A 74 -11.41 -3.27 -19.08
C THR A 74 -10.72 -4.35 -18.26
N VAL A 75 -10.55 -4.16 -16.96
CA VAL A 75 -10.20 -5.25 -16.04
C VAL A 75 -11.47 -6.09 -15.87
N ALA A 76 -11.81 -6.81 -16.92
CA ALA A 76 -12.96 -7.69 -16.94
C ALA A 76 -12.70 -8.85 -15.97
N LEU A 77 -13.35 -8.80 -14.83
CA LEU A 77 -13.75 -10.03 -14.17
C LEU A 77 -14.79 -10.68 -15.09
N ALA A 78 -14.32 -11.50 -16.00
CA ALA A 78 -15.20 -12.38 -16.74
C ALA A 78 -15.96 -13.22 -15.71
N GLY A 79 -17.24 -12.89 -15.56
CA GLY A 79 -18.28 -13.68 -14.92
C GLY A 79 -17.92 -14.35 -13.60
N GLY A 80 -18.60 -13.97 -12.54
CA GLY A 80 -19.08 -14.77 -11.41
C GLY A 80 -18.35 -16.05 -10.98
N LEU A 81 -17.04 -16.14 -11.11
CA LEU A 81 -16.31 -17.27 -10.59
C LEU A 81 -16.22 -17.13 -9.07
N LEU A 82 -17.03 -17.97 -8.41
CA LEU A 82 -17.07 -18.07 -6.96
C LEU A 82 -15.66 -18.26 -6.39
N ASN A 83 -15.31 -17.42 -5.39
CA ASN A 83 -14.06 -17.53 -4.64
C ASN A 83 -12.76 -17.08 -5.39
N ILE A 84 -12.87 -16.23 -6.41
CA ILE A 84 -11.71 -15.57 -7.00
C ILE A 84 -11.32 -14.35 -6.15
N LYS A 85 -10.07 -14.32 -5.73
CA LYS A 85 -9.45 -13.24 -4.94
C LYS A 85 -8.49 -12.45 -5.83
N PRO A 86 -8.77 -11.17 -6.12
CA PRO A 86 -7.86 -10.32 -6.86
C PRO A 86 -6.73 -9.82 -5.98
N VAL A 87 -5.53 -9.72 -6.57
CA VAL A 87 -4.38 -9.03 -5.96
C VAL A 87 -4.08 -7.80 -6.79
N ILE A 88 -4.00 -6.68 -6.11
CA ILE A 88 -3.70 -5.38 -6.71
C ILE A 88 -2.34 -4.86 -6.24
N ALA A 89 -1.77 -3.95 -7.03
CA ALA A 89 -0.66 -3.07 -6.67
C ALA A 89 -1.05 -1.61 -6.93
N VAL A 90 -0.30 -0.68 -6.35
CA VAL A 90 -0.29 0.71 -6.80
C VAL A 90 1.01 0.91 -7.59
N GLU A 91 0.88 1.28 -8.85
CA GLU A 91 1.97 1.50 -9.79
C GLU A 91 1.75 2.84 -10.49
N ASP A 92 2.72 3.75 -10.43
CA ASP A 92 2.64 5.08 -11.02
C ASP A 92 1.36 5.84 -10.64
N GLY A 93 0.99 5.81 -9.37
CA GLY A 93 -0.22 6.46 -8.83
C GLY A 93 -1.54 5.80 -9.23
N LYS A 94 -1.53 4.61 -9.82
CA LYS A 94 -2.73 3.91 -10.32
C LYS A 94 -2.86 2.52 -9.72
N VAL A 95 -4.12 2.11 -9.52
CA VAL A 95 -4.41 0.74 -9.11
C VAL A 95 -4.30 -0.19 -10.33
N ALA A 96 -3.40 -1.16 -10.23
CA ALA A 96 -3.19 -2.22 -11.20
C ALA A 96 -3.58 -3.58 -10.61
N MET A 97 -4.18 -4.46 -11.41
CA MET A 97 -4.41 -5.85 -11.03
C MET A 97 -3.17 -6.68 -11.41
N VAL A 98 -2.44 -7.15 -10.41
CA VAL A 98 -1.20 -7.93 -10.60
C VAL A 98 -1.41 -9.43 -10.47
N GLY A 99 -2.60 -9.87 -10.08
CA GLY A 99 -2.93 -11.27 -10.05
C GLY A 99 -4.37 -11.55 -9.66
N LYS A 100 -4.80 -12.77 -9.90
CA LYS A 100 -6.06 -13.34 -9.43
C LYS A 100 -5.87 -14.79 -9.11
N VAL A 101 -6.35 -15.21 -7.95
CA VAL A 101 -6.17 -16.55 -7.42
C VAL A 101 -7.48 -17.10 -6.88
N ARG A 102 -7.52 -18.39 -6.59
CA ARG A 102 -8.70 -19.02 -6.01
C ARG A 102 -8.49 -19.27 -4.52
N GLY A 103 -9.28 -18.58 -3.71
CA GLY A 103 -9.28 -18.70 -2.25
C GLY A 103 -8.18 -17.89 -1.54
N PRO A 104 -8.35 -17.67 -0.22
CA PRO A 104 -7.48 -16.79 0.56
C PRO A 104 -6.05 -17.31 0.72
N LYS A 105 -5.86 -18.63 0.86
CA LYS A 105 -4.51 -19.23 0.99
C LYS A 105 -3.64 -18.99 -0.24
N ALA A 106 -4.21 -19.14 -1.45
CA ALA A 106 -3.49 -18.84 -2.68
C ALA A 106 -3.20 -17.33 -2.81
N GLY A 107 -4.09 -16.48 -2.28
CA GLY A 107 -3.87 -15.03 -2.20
C GLY A 107 -2.70 -14.66 -1.31
N ALA A 108 -2.63 -15.19 -0.11
CA ALA A 108 -1.51 -14.98 0.80
C ALA A 108 -0.19 -15.48 0.20
N LYS A 109 -0.20 -16.64 -0.47
CA LYS A 109 0.98 -17.16 -1.19
C LYS A 109 1.44 -16.17 -2.27
N LEU A 110 0.53 -15.66 -3.11
CA LEU A 110 0.87 -14.70 -4.16
C LEU A 110 1.42 -13.39 -3.59
N LEU A 111 0.85 -12.89 -2.47
CA LEU A 111 1.41 -11.72 -1.80
C LEU A 111 2.86 -11.95 -1.37
N ARG A 112 3.18 -13.11 -0.77
CA ARG A 112 4.56 -13.44 -0.40
C ARG A 112 5.49 -13.52 -1.62
N GLU A 113 5.07 -14.16 -2.70
CA GLU A 113 5.85 -14.23 -3.94
C GLU A 113 6.15 -12.85 -4.52
N LEU A 114 5.20 -11.91 -4.41
CA LEU A 114 5.40 -10.51 -4.82
C LEU A 114 6.40 -9.79 -3.91
N MET A 115 6.35 -10.04 -2.60
CA MET A 115 7.32 -9.50 -1.64
C MET A 115 8.72 -10.09 -1.84
N GLU A 116 8.84 -11.37 -2.14
CA GLU A 116 10.11 -12.04 -2.46
C GLU A 116 10.77 -11.47 -3.73
N LYS A 117 9.95 -11.14 -4.74
CA LYS A 117 10.42 -10.49 -5.98
C LYS A 117 10.82 -9.02 -5.77
N ASN A 118 10.33 -8.40 -4.73
CA ASN A 118 10.60 -7.01 -4.35
C ASN A 118 11.05 -6.98 -2.88
N PRO A 119 12.30 -7.39 -2.57
CA PRO A 119 12.74 -7.60 -1.20
C PRO A 119 12.55 -6.38 -0.31
N VAL A 120 12.05 -6.61 0.91
CA VAL A 120 11.76 -5.55 1.89
C VAL A 120 13.05 -4.91 2.38
N ASP A 121 13.10 -3.58 2.41
CA ASP A 121 14.11 -2.84 3.14
C ASP A 121 13.64 -2.61 4.58
N PHE A 122 14.10 -3.46 5.49
CA PHE A 122 13.75 -3.39 6.91
C PHE A 122 14.38 -2.21 7.67
N GLN A 123 15.22 -1.38 7.01
CA GLN A 123 15.73 -0.15 7.61
C GLN A 123 14.75 1.03 7.45
N ARG A 124 13.78 0.88 6.56
CA ARG A 124 12.70 1.84 6.31
C ARG A 124 11.37 1.28 6.81
N PHE A 125 10.43 2.18 7.12
CA PHE A 125 9.12 1.81 7.62
C PHE A 125 8.31 1.03 6.58
N GLY A 126 7.58 0.04 7.05
CA GLY A 126 6.52 -0.64 6.31
C GLY A 126 5.35 -0.95 7.23
N CYS A 127 4.23 -1.37 6.68
CA CYS A 127 3.08 -1.80 7.47
C CYS A 127 2.19 -2.78 6.71
N PHE A 128 1.48 -3.59 7.48
CA PHE A 128 0.34 -4.38 7.00
C PHE A 128 -0.95 -3.64 7.30
N ALA A 129 -1.99 -3.92 6.53
CA ALA A 129 -3.30 -3.34 6.82
C ALA A 129 -4.45 -4.25 6.46
N TYR A 130 -5.58 -3.99 7.10
CA TYR A 130 -6.85 -4.68 6.88
C TYR A 130 -8.00 -3.69 6.73
N THR A 131 -9.11 -4.18 6.18
CA THR A 131 -10.39 -3.47 6.16
C THR A 131 -11.47 -4.33 6.83
N GLY A 132 -12.44 -3.65 7.45
CA GLY A 132 -13.51 -4.32 8.19
C GLY A 132 -13.20 -4.39 9.68
N LEU A 133 -13.88 -5.29 10.38
CA LEU A 133 -13.81 -5.42 11.85
C LEU A 133 -12.85 -6.53 12.32
N ASP A 134 -12.45 -7.41 11.42
CA ASP A 134 -11.59 -8.56 11.72
C ASP A 134 -10.23 -8.40 11.05
N ASN A 135 -9.17 -8.47 11.85
CA ASN A 135 -7.78 -8.37 11.42
C ASN A 135 -7.04 -9.72 11.45
N THR A 136 -7.69 -10.80 11.85
CA THR A 136 -7.06 -12.11 12.12
C THR A 136 -6.25 -12.60 10.92
N THR A 137 -6.82 -12.53 9.71
CA THR A 137 -6.13 -12.97 8.48
C THR A 137 -4.89 -12.15 8.20
N THR A 138 -4.95 -10.84 8.41
CA THR A 138 -3.81 -9.94 8.17
C THR A 138 -2.73 -10.12 9.24
N VAL A 139 -3.10 -10.30 10.49
CA VAL A 139 -2.15 -10.60 11.59
C VAL A 139 -1.43 -11.91 11.30
N SER A 140 -2.15 -12.99 11.00
CA SER A 140 -1.55 -14.28 10.66
C SER A 140 -0.62 -14.17 9.44
N PHE A 141 -1.01 -13.42 8.42
CA PHE A 141 -0.16 -13.19 7.24
C PHE A 141 1.14 -12.44 7.61
N ALA A 142 1.04 -11.41 8.46
CA ALA A 142 2.19 -10.64 8.91
C ALA A 142 3.15 -11.50 9.76
N GLU A 143 2.62 -12.34 10.65
CA GLU A 143 3.40 -13.31 11.43
C GLU A 143 4.13 -14.32 10.53
N GLU A 144 3.45 -14.86 9.52
CA GLU A 144 4.05 -15.76 8.51
C GLU A 144 5.16 -15.08 7.69
N CYS A 145 5.10 -13.76 7.53
CA CYS A 145 6.16 -12.96 6.89
C CYS A 145 7.32 -12.63 7.86
N GLY A 146 7.24 -13.03 9.12
CA GLY A 146 8.25 -12.72 10.14
C GLY A 146 8.27 -11.26 10.55
N ALA A 147 7.12 -10.57 10.49
CA ALA A 147 7.03 -9.16 10.81
C ALA A 147 7.32 -8.89 12.31
N ASP A 148 8.19 -7.93 12.54
CA ASP A 148 8.28 -7.27 13.85
C ASP A 148 7.21 -6.16 13.89
N PHE A 149 6.18 -6.35 14.70
CA PHE A 149 5.06 -5.40 14.78
C PHE A 149 5.43 -4.03 15.37
N ALA A 150 6.59 -3.88 15.97
CA ALA A 150 7.10 -2.58 16.41
C ALA A 150 7.53 -1.71 15.21
N SER A 151 8.18 -2.32 14.22
CA SER A 151 8.66 -1.65 13.01
C SER A 151 7.73 -1.83 11.81
N PHE A 152 6.92 -2.91 11.78
CA PHE A 152 5.95 -3.24 10.74
C PHE A 152 4.56 -3.50 11.34
N PRO A 153 3.86 -2.46 11.81
CA PRO A 153 2.56 -2.61 12.47
C PRO A 153 1.46 -3.09 11.52
N VAL A 154 0.46 -3.75 12.11
CA VAL A 154 -0.84 -4.02 11.44
C VAL A 154 -1.80 -2.89 11.78
N VAL A 155 -2.34 -2.22 10.76
CA VAL A 155 -3.21 -1.05 10.91
C VAL A 155 -4.54 -1.21 10.19
N SER A 156 -5.58 -0.53 10.67
CA SER A 156 -6.86 -0.46 9.99
C SER A 156 -6.82 0.60 8.89
N VAL A 157 -7.38 0.29 7.73
CA VAL A 157 -7.58 1.24 6.63
C VAL A 157 -8.82 2.09 6.93
N GLY A 158 -8.69 3.40 6.84
CA GLY A 158 -9.78 4.34 7.06
C GLY A 158 -10.88 4.25 5.99
N SER A 159 -12.07 4.80 6.32
CA SER A 159 -13.28 4.71 5.49
C SER A 159 -13.11 5.29 4.08
N THR A 160 -12.34 6.35 3.91
CA THR A 160 -12.10 6.99 2.61
C THR A 160 -11.55 6.02 1.56
N ILE A 161 -10.64 5.15 1.94
CA ILE A 161 -10.12 4.09 1.06
C ILE A 161 -10.98 2.83 1.19
N GLY A 162 -11.47 2.53 2.39
CA GLY A 162 -12.29 1.35 2.68
C GLY A 162 -13.51 1.21 1.77
N VAL A 163 -14.20 2.31 1.43
CA VAL A 163 -15.36 2.30 0.51
C VAL A 163 -15.00 1.88 -0.92
N HIS A 164 -13.75 2.04 -1.31
CA HIS A 164 -13.26 1.66 -2.65
C HIS A 164 -12.70 0.25 -2.71
N VAL A 165 -12.12 -0.27 -1.62
CA VAL A 165 -11.52 -1.61 -1.61
C VAL A 165 -12.43 -2.67 -0.98
N GLY A 166 -13.42 -2.24 -0.20
CA GLY A 166 -14.36 -3.11 0.49
C GLY A 166 -13.78 -3.76 1.76
N PRO A 167 -14.58 -4.55 2.48
CA PRO A 167 -14.12 -5.30 3.64
C PRO A 167 -13.30 -6.53 3.27
N GLY A 168 -12.55 -7.08 4.24
CA GLY A 168 -11.81 -8.32 4.08
C GLY A 168 -10.50 -8.20 3.30
N VAL A 169 -9.97 -6.99 3.15
CA VAL A 169 -8.67 -6.76 2.51
C VAL A 169 -7.54 -7.12 3.47
N THR A 170 -6.52 -7.78 2.93
CA THR A 170 -5.18 -7.87 3.53
C THR A 170 -4.19 -7.17 2.62
N ALA A 171 -3.49 -6.18 3.13
CA ALA A 171 -2.55 -5.38 2.35
C ALA A 171 -1.20 -5.22 3.08
N VAL A 172 -0.17 -4.93 2.29
CA VAL A 172 1.17 -4.60 2.78
C VAL A 172 1.74 -3.46 1.96
N ALA A 173 2.42 -2.51 2.62
CA ALA A 173 3.24 -1.52 1.94
C ALA A 173 4.59 -1.37 2.66
N TYR A 174 5.64 -1.16 1.86
CA TYR A 174 7.01 -1.06 2.33
C TYR A 174 7.90 -0.44 1.27
N PHE A 175 9.10 -0.03 1.65
CA PHE A 175 10.17 0.30 0.71
C PHE A 175 10.90 -0.98 0.28
N ALA A 176 11.01 -1.22 -1.01
CA ALA A 176 11.83 -2.29 -1.55
C ALA A 176 13.32 -1.91 -1.50
N LYS A 177 14.18 -2.92 -1.39
CA LYS A 177 15.63 -2.74 -1.64
C LYS A 177 15.84 -2.38 -3.10
N GLY A 178 16.69 -1.40 -3.34
CA GLY A 178 17.17 -1.06 -4.68
C GLY A 178 18.09 -2.14 -5.24
#